data_344629ee3457ce0815319ae2402cf74c
#
_entry.id   344629ee3457ce0815319ae2402cf74c
#
_cell.length_a   1.000
_cell.length_b   1.000
_cell.length_c   1.000
_cell.angle_alpha   90.00
_cell.angle_beta   90.00
_cell.angle_gamma   90.00
#
_symmetry.space_group_name_H-M   'P 1'
#
loop_
_entity.id
_entity.type
_entity.pdbx_description
1 polymer ?
#
loop_
_entity_poly.entity_id
_entity_poly.type
_entity_poly.pdbx_seq_one_letter_code
_entity_poly.pdbx_strand_id
1 'polypeptide(L)'
;MQNHKHIKEPLDFGNYYHIYNRGNNGIDVFFEKGNYNYFFKLYLQYIHPIAETLSWCLMKNHFHFLVYIREEKGVLADSLVYSTVEKPKKLDPSKQFGHLFNAYTQAINKKYNRTGSLFEKPFERKRVTSEKYLKNLIYYIHNNPVHHGITKSINEYTWSSYGSVLSEMPTKLDREHVIEIFGSVENFIDYHSQEQDVNS
;
A
#
# COMPACT_ATOMS: atom_id res chain seq x y z
N MET A 1 27.97 -23.02 -2.01
CA MET A 1 26.73 -22.29 -2.30
C MET A 1 26.69 -21.03 -1.43
N GLN A 2 26.99 -19.86 -2.01
CA GLN A 2 26.96 -18.60 -1.28
C GLN A 2 25.50 -18.21 -1.02
N ASN A 3 25.08 -18.19 0.24
CA ASN A 3 23.82 -17.61 0.67
C ASN A 3 23.89 -16.09 0.46
N HIS A 4 23.48 -15.61 -0.70
CA HIS A 4 23.16 -14.20 -0.87
C HIS A 4 21.96 -13.89 0.04
N LYS A 5 22.20 -13.42 1.25
CA LYS A 5 21.20 -12.70 2.03
C LYS A 5 20.69 -11.58 1.12
N HIS A 6 19.47 -11.71 0.61
CA HIS A 6 18.78 -10.59 -0.04
C HIS A 6 18.66 -9.47 1.00
N ILE A 7 19.61 -8.54 0.96
CA ILE A 7 19.53 -7.30 1.74
C ILE A 7 18.36 -6.54 1.12
N LYS A 8 17.25 -6.48 1.84
CA LYS A 8 16.09 -5.72 1.36
C LYS A 8 16.41 -4.24 1.35
N GLU A 9 15.98 -3.58 0.29
CA GLU A 9 16.06 -2.14 0.16
C GLU A 9 15.45 -1.46 1.40
N PRO A 10 16.14 -0.54 2.09
CA PRO A 10 15.58 0.19 3.22
C PRO A 10 14.42 1.09 2.75
N LEU A 11 13.50 1.41 3.66
CA LEU A 11 12.48 2.43 3.42
C LEU A 11 13.02 3.77 3.93
N ASP A 12 13.71 4.49 3.04
CA ASP A 12 14.29 5.80 3.32
C ASP A 12 13.21 6.89 3.29
N PHE A 13 13.35 7.91 4.14
CA PHE A 13 12.49 9.09 4.14
C PHE A 13 12.58 9.86 2.82
N GLY A 14 11.51 10.55 2.44
CA GLY A 14 11.47 11.37 1.23
C GLY A 14 11.45 10.58 -0.08
N ASN A 15 11.02 9.33 -0.08
CA ASN A 15 11.03 8.48 -1.27
C ASN A 15 9.73 7.70 -1.47
N TYR A 16 9.43 7.41 -2.74
CA TYR A 16 8.30 6.59 -3.13
C TYR A 16 8.67 5.11 -3.15
N TYR A 17 7.73 4.28 -2.68
CA TYR A 17 7.88 2.83 -2.67
C TYR A 17 6.62 2.12 -3.10
N HIS A 18 6.79 1.12 -3.96
CA HIS A 18 5.83 0.07 -4.18
C HIS A 18 5.95 -0.97 -3.06
N ILE A 19 4.94 -1.08 -2.23
CA ILE A 19 4.86 -2.06 -1.13
C ILE A 19 3.83 -3.11 -1.52
N TYR A 20 4.21 -4.36 -1.50
CA TYR A 20 3.30 -5.44 -1.81
C TYR A 20 3.62 -6.72 -1.02
N ASN A 21 2.62 -7.56 -0.86
CA ASN A 21 2.78 -8.87 -0.24
C ASN A 21 1.62 -9.78 -0.65
N ARG A 22 1.81 -11.06 -0.48
CA ARG A 22 0.79 -12.07 -0.75
C ARG A 22 0.69 -13.09 0.37
N GLY A 23 -0.43 -13.84 0.36
CA GLY A 23 -0.64 -14.95 1.26
C GLY A 23 0.40 -16.04 1.06
N ASN A 24 0.93 -16.57 2.16
CA ASN A 24 1.88 -17.66 2.14
C ASN A 24 1.29 -18.86 1.39
N ASN A 25 2.02 -19.44 0.44
CA ASN A 25 1.54 -20.48 -0.46
C ASN A 25 0.28 -20.07 -1.28
N GLY A 26 0.10 -18.78 -1.56
CA GLY A 26 -1.00 -18.28 -2.38
C GLY A 26 -2.38 -18.26 -1.70
N ILE A 27 -2.46 -18.53 -0.39
CA ILE A 27 -3.73 -18.53 0.34
C ILE A 27 -4.38 -17.15 0.37
N ASP A 28 -5.69 -17.11 0.57
CA ASP A 28 -6.41 -15.87 0.80
C ASP A 28 -5.94 -15.19 2.09
N VAL A 29 -5.80 -13.87 2.05
CA VAL A 29 -5.50 -13.02 3.20
C VAL A 29 -6.72 -12.20 3.64
N PHE A 30 -7.68 -12.04 2.70
CA PHE A 30 -8.96 -11.38 2.97
C PHE A 30 -10.10 -12.37 2.63
N PHE A 31 -10.78 -12.87 3.65
CA PHE A 31 -11.83 -13.89 3.51
C PHE A 31 -13.22 -13.29 3.38
N GLU A 32 -13.43 -12.10 3.94
CA GLU A 32 -14.70 -11.37 3.95
C GLU A 32 -14.49 -9.85 4.05
N LYS A 33 -15.54 -9.07 3.77
CA LYS A 33 -15.50 -7.59 3.81
C LYS A 33 -14.93 -7.03 5.11
N GLY A 34 -15.25 -7.66 6.26
CA GLY A 34 -14.74 -7.24 7.57
C GLY A 34 -13.21 -7.29 7.67
N ASN A 35 -12.54 -8.19 6.93
CA ASN A 35 -11.08 -8.30 6.94
C ASN A 35 -10.41 -7.11 6.23
N TYR A 36 -10.96 -6.66 5.10
CA TYR A 36 -10.48 -5.46 4.39
C TYR A 36 -10.59 -4.22 5.26
N ASN A 37 -11.76 -4.02 5.88
CA ASN A 37 -11.99 -2.88 6.79
C ASN A 37 -11.04 -2.90 7.99
N TYR A 38 -10.81 -4.08 8.56
CA TYR A 38 -9.88 -4.21 9.68
C TYR A 38 -8.43 -3.97 9.27
N PHE A 39 -8.03 -4.45 8.10
CA PHE A 39 -6.71 -4.16 7.54
C PHE A 39 -6.50 -2.66 7.37
N PHE A 40 -7.47 -1.93 6.80
CA PHE A 40 -7.40 -0.48 6.68
C PHE A 40 -7.36 0.24 8.03
N LYS A 41 -8.08 -0.23 9.04
CA LYS A 41 -7.98 0.32 10.39
C LYS A 41 -6.54 0.23 10.91
N LEU A 42 -5.90 -0.92 10.77
CA LEU A 42 -4.51 -1.11 11.16
C LEU A 42 -3.55 -0.31 10.26
N TYR A 43 -3.83 -0.23 8.96
CA TYR A 43 -3.06 0.58 8.02
C TYR A 43 -3.03 2.05 8.44
N LEU A 44 -4.17 2.62 8.78
CA LEU A 44 -4.25 3.99 9.28
C LEU A 44 -3.49 4.17 10.60
N GLN A 45 -3.52 3.17 11.46
CA GLN A 45 -2.81 3.21 12.75
C GLN A 45 -1.30 3.19 12.60
N TYR A 46 -0.77 2.34 11.72
CA TYR A 46 0.68 2.09 11.63
C TYR A 46 1.35 2.84 10.47
N ILE A 47 0.65 3.02 9.35
CA ILE A 47 1.28 3.52 8.12
C ILE A 47 0.98 5.00 7.89
N HIS A 48 -0.25 5.45 8.12
CA HIS A 48 -0.59 6.86 7.92
C HIS A 48 0.32 7.84 8.68
N PRO A 49 0.84 7.56 9.90
CA PRO A 49 1.80 8.44 10.56
C PRO A 49 3.16 8.55 9.88
N ILE A 50 3.54 7.59 9.03
CA ILE A 50 4.88 7.52 8.44
C ILE A 50 4.87 7.72 6.92
N ALA A 51 3.72 7.62 6.27
CA ALA A 51 3.63 7.66 4.81
C ALA A 51 2.33 8.28 4.32
N GLU A 52 2.41 8.91 3.17
CA GLU A 52 1.28 9.30 2.33
C GLU A 52 0.99 8.18 1.35
N THR A 53 -0.29 7.92 1.12
CA THR A 53 -0.71 6.82 0.24
C THR A 53 -1.23 7.41 -1.05
N LEU A 54 -0.62 7.02 -2.19
CA LEU A 54 -0.99 7.52 -3.50
C LEU A 54 -1.92 6.54 -4.22
N SER A 55 -1.66 5.24 -4.10
CA SER A 55 -2.56 4.25 -4.70
C SER A 55 -2.53 2.93 -3.93
N TRP A 56 -3.61 2.17 -4.01
CA TRP A 56 -3.71 0.86 -3.40
C TRP A 56 -4.72 -0.04 -4.10
N CYS A 57 -4.48 -1.35 -4.00
CA CYS A 57 -5.41 -2.39 -4.39
C CYS A 57 -5.26 -3.59 -3.45
N LEU A 58 -6.37 -4.06 -2.87
CA LEU A 58 -6.42 -5.22 -2.00
C LEU A 58 -7.19 -6.34 -2.71
N MET A 59 -6.50 -7.39 -3.11
CA MET A 59 -7.12 -8.59 -3.69
C MET A 59 -7.15 -9.72 -2.66
N LYS A 60 -7.98 -10.74 -2.86
CA LYS A 60 -8.20 -11.79 -1.86
C LYS A 60 -6.91 -12.34 -1.24
N ASN A 61 -5.89 -12.59 -2.05
CA ASN A 61 -4.67 -13.27 -1.65
C ASN A 61 -3.41 -12.39 -1.68
N HIS A 62 -3.50 -11.14 -2.14
CA HIS A 62 -2.37 -10.20 -2.18
C HIS A 62 -2.84 -8.74 -2.21
N PHE A 63 -1.89 -7.82 -2.04
CA PHE A 63 -2.15 -6.39 -2.10
C PHE A 63 -0.96 -5.62 -2.65
N HIS A 64 -1.26 -4.43 -3.16
CA HIS A 64 -0.29 -3.44 -3.60
C HIS A 64 -0.61 -2.08 -3.01
N PHE A 65 0.43 -1.34 -2.59
CA PHE A 65 0.37 0.05 -2.20
C PHE A 65 1.49 0.83 -2.88
N LEU A 66 1.20 2.03 -3.34
CA LEU A 66 2.19 3.04 -3.65
C LEU A 66 2.14 4.07 -2.54
N VAL A 67 3.28 4.25 -1.86
CA VAL A 67 3.41 5.18 -0.74
C VAL A 67 4.60 6.11 -0.93
N TYR A 68 4.48 7.34 -0.44
CA TYR A 68 5.58 8.24 -0.20
C TYR A 68 5.93 8.21 1.29
N ILE A 69 7.13 7.75 1.63
CA ILE A 69 7.62 7.80 3.02
C ILE A 69 7.93 9.25 3.32
N ARG A 70 7.19 9.82 4.28
CA ARG A 70 7.30 11.24 4.64
C ARG A 70 8.72 11.62 5.00
N GLU A 71 9.03 12.91 4.88
CA GLU A 71 10.28 13.45 5.41
C GLU A 71 10.41 13.16 6.91
N GLU A 72 11.64 12.92 7.38
CA GLU A 72 11.91 12.56 8.77
C GLU A 72 11.28 13.55 9.77
N LYS A 73 11.29 14.85 9.45
CA LYS A 73 10.67 15.90 10.27
C LYS A 73 9.15 15.74 10.39
N GLY A 74 8.47 15.35 9.31
CA GLY A 74 7.03 15.09 9.30
C GLY A 74 6.65 13.89 10.16
N VAL A 75 7.42 12.80 10.07
CA VAL A 75 7.22 11.59 10.88
C VAL A 75 7.39 11.88 12.38
N LEU A 76 8.35 12.73 12.74
CA LEU A 76 8.55 13.15 14.14
C LEU A 76 7.39 14.00 14.65
N ALA A 77 6.86 14.93 13.84
CA ALA A 77 5.74 15.79 14.22
C ALA A 77 4.47 14.97 14.51
N ASP A 78 4.14 14.01 13.65
CA ASP A 78 2.98 13.13 13.83
C ASP A 78 3.14 12.21 15.05
N SER A 79 4.35 11.77 15.37
CA SER A 79 4.62 10.95 16.56
C SER A 79 4.39 11.71 17.87
N LEU A 80 4.55 13.03 17.88
CA LEU A 80 4.26 13.89 19.04
C LEU A 80 2.76 13.99 19.35
N VAL A 81 1.91 13.98 18.34
CA VAL A 81 0.44 14.05 18.51
C VAL A 81 -0.12 12.81 19.21
N TYR A 82 0.54 11.67 19.09
CA TYR A 82 0.09 10.38 19.65
C TYR A 82 0.88 9.95 20.89
N SER A 83 1.85 10.73 21.35
CA SER A 83 2.72 10.37 22.47
C SER A 83 2.47 11.27 23.68
N THR A 84 2.15 10.66 24.81
CA THR A 84 2.17 11.31 26.13
C THR A 84 3.56 11.40 26.75
N VAL A 85 4.61 11.03 26.00
CA VAL A 85 5.99 10.91 26.47
C VAL A 85 6.81 12.09 25.95
N GLU A 86 7.57 12.74 26.82
CA GLU A 86 8.40 13.94 26.56
C GLU A 86 9.49 13.78 25.48
N LYS A 87 9.75 12.55 24.98
CA LYS A 87 10.68 12.30 23.87
C LYS A 87 10.01 11.44 22.81
N PRO A 88 9.67 12.01 21.64
CA PRO A 88 9.09 11.26 20.54
C PRO A 88 10.07 10.16 20.11
N LYS A 89 9.60 8.93 20.10
CA LYS A 89 10.37 7.80 19.57
C LYS A 89 10.36 7.88 18.05
N LYS A 90 11.53 7.96 17.44
CA LYS A 90 11.67 7.89 15.98
C LYS A 90 10.99 6.64 15.45
N LEU A 91 9.98 6.81 14.58
CA LEU A 91 9.30 5.70 13.93
C LEU A 91 10.15 5.19 12.76
N ASP A 92 10.45 3.91 12.76
CA ASP A 92 11.14 3.22 11.67
C ASP A 92 10.09 2.73 10.67
N PRO A 93 10.08 3.21 9.41
CA PRO A 93 9.07 2.84 8.43
C PRO A 93 8.97 1.33 8.21
N SER A 94 10.09 0.61 8.12
CA SER A 94 10.09 -0.84 7.93
C SER A 94 9.47 -1.60 9.10
N LYS A 95 9.70 -1.11 10.34
CA LYS A 95 9.07 -1.69 11.53
C LYS A 95 7.57 -1.43 11.58
N GLN A 96 7.10 -0.26 11.13
CA GLN A 96 5.68 0.06 11.10
C GLN A 96 4.92 -0.88 10.15
N PHE A 97 5.43 -1.16 8.95
CA PHE A 97 4.88 -2.18 8.08
C PHE A 97 4.92 -3.57 8.73
N GLY A 98 6.01 -3.92 9.42
CA GLY A 98 6.10 -5.15 10.20
C GLY A 98 5.03 -5.26 11.29
N HIS A 99 4.75 -4.18 12.01
CA HIS A 99 3.69 -4.12 13.03
C HIS A 99 2.30 -4.32 12.42
N LEU A 100 2.01 -3.63 11.29
CA LEU A 100 0.76 -3.82 10.54
C LEU A 100 0.54 -5.31 10.21
N PHE A 101 1.50 -5.94 9.55
CA PHE A 101 1.34 -7.32 9.06
C PHE A 101 1.26 -8.33 10.22
N ASN A 102 2.01 -8.12 11.29
CA ASN A 102 1.95 -8.97 12.48
C ASN A 102 0.61 -8.84 13.19
N ALA A 103 0.12 -7.61 13.43
CA ALA A 103 -1.16 -7.36 14.08
C ALA A 103 -2.32 -7.96 13.26
N TYR A 104 -2.32 -7.77 11.93
CA TYR A 104 -3.33 -8.36 11.06
C TYR A 104 -3.26 -9.89 11.06
N THR A 105 -2.07 -10.49 10.94
CA THR A 105 -1.88 -11.95 10.99
C THR A 105 -2.42 -12.55 12.29
N GLN A 106 -2.11 -11.94 13.44
CA GLN A 106 -2.60 -12.40 14.74
C GLN A 106 -4.13 -12.38 14.81
N ALA A 107 -4.77 -11.30 14.34
CA ALA A 107 -6.22 -11.18 14.33
C ALA A 107 -6.89 -12.22 13.41
N ILE A 108 -6.36 -12.43 12.21
CA ILE A 108 -6.86 -13.43 11.26
C ILE A 108 -6.67 -14.85 11.82
N ASN A 109 -5.50 -15.15 12.34
CA ASN A 109 -5.22 -16.46 12.94
C ASN A 109 -6.19 -16.77 14.09
N LYS A 110 -6.42 -15.78 14.98
CA LYS A 110 -7.38 -15.92 16.08
C LYS A 110 -8.82 -16.13 15.56
N LYS A 111 -9.24 -15.30 14.58
CA LYS A 111 -10.61 -15.33 14.07
C LYS A 111 -10.95 -16.64 13.36
N TYR A 112 -10.02 -17.18 12.57
CA TYR A 112 -10.24 -18.35 11.72
C TYR A 112 -9.56 -19.63 12.25
N ASN A 113 -9.15 -19.63 13.53
CA ASN A 113 -8.47 -20.76 14.21
C ASN A 113 -7.27 -21.30 13.38
N ARG A 114 -6.43 -20.39 12.88
CA ARG A 114 -5.24 -20.69 12.08
C ARG A 114 -3.97 -20.52 12.90
N THR A 115 -2.90 -21.14 12.45
CA THR A 115 -1.56 -20.99 12.99
C THR A 115 -0.55 -20.64 11.89
N GLY A 116 0.61 -20.13 12.25
CA GLY A 116 1.69 -19.83 11.34
C GLY A 116 1.57 -18.49 10.62
N SER A 117 2.41 -18.29 9.61
CA SER A 117 2.46 -17.05 8.82
C SER A 117 1.26 -16.94 7.89
N LEU A 118 0.61 -15.76 7.88
CA LEU A 118 -0.42 -15.45 6.91
C LEU A 118 0.21 -14.93 5.61
N PHE A 119 1.21 -14.08 5.71
CA PHE A 119 1.91 -13.46 4.58
C PHE A 119 3.25 -14.15 4.31
N GLU A 120 3.71 -14.06 3.06
CA GLU A 120 5.10 -14.34 2.72
C GLU A 120 6.04 -13.40 3.49
N LYS A 121 7.21 -13.88 3.85
CA LYS A 121 8.21 -13.11 4.58
C LYS A 121 9.54 -13.12 3.83
N PRO A 122 10.14 -11.97 3.81
CA PRO A 122 9.73 -10.64 4.24
C PRO A 122 8.78 -10.01 3.20
N PHE A 123 8.00 -8.97 3.56
CA PHE A 123 7.20 -8.24 2.58
C PHE A 123 8.07 -7.57 1.52
N GLU A 124 7.55 -7.40 0.31
CA GLU A 124 8.29 -6.86 -0.81
C GLU A 124 8.17 -5.33 -0.87
N ARG A 125 9.26 -4.69 -1.33
CA ARG A 125 9.34 -3.25 -1.52
C ARG A 125 10.27 -2.93 -2.68
N LYS A 126 9.88 -1.97 -3.51
CA LYS A 126 10.68 -1.48 -4.63
C LYS A 126 10.60 0.04 -4.67
N ARG A 127 11.75 0.71 -4.68
CA ARG A 127 11.83 2.17 -4.79
C ARG A 127 11.37 2.60 -6.18
N VAL A 128 10.58 3.67 -6.24
CA VAL A 128 10.15 4.31 -7.48
C VAL A 128 11.09 5.48 -7.76
N THR A 129 11.78 5.43 -8.90
CA THR A 129 12.91 6.34 -9.19
C THR A 129 12.63 7.32 -10.33
N SER A 130 11.47 7.22 -11.00
CA SER A 130 11.14 8.14 -12.10
C SER A 130 9.64 8.44 -12.12
N GLU A 131 9.28 9.60 -12.66
CA GLU A 131 7.88 10.02 -12.82
C GLU A 131 7.12 9.08 -13.77
N LYS A 132 7.75 8.64 -14.85
CA LYS A 132 7.16 7.64 -15.76
C LYS A 132 6.80 6.36 -15.02
N TYR A 133 7.73 5.84 -14.22
CA TYR A 133 7.48 4.64 -13.43
C TYR A 133 6.40 4.86 -12.37
N LEU A 134 6.32 6.06 -11.78
CA LEU A 134 5.30 6.44 -10.82
C LEU A 134 3.88 6.37 -11.44
N LYS A 135 3.69 6.97 -12.62
CA LYS A 135 2.42 6.93 -13.38
C LYS A 135 2.04 5.49 -13.76
N ASN A 136 2.99 4.75 -14.34
CA ASN A 136 2.77 3.35 -14.73
C ASN A 136 2.41 2.48 -13.52
N LEU A 137 3.01 2.71 -12.37
CA LEU A 137 2.73 1.95 -11.15
C LEU A 137 1.34 2.26 -10.57
N ILE A 138 0.89 3.52 -10.61
CA ILE A 138 -0.49 3.87 -10.21
C ILE A 138 -1.49 3.12 -11.09
N TYR A 139 -1.30 3.18 -12.41
CA TYR A 139 -2.12 2.43 -13.36
C TYR A 139 -2.08 0.92 -13.07
N TYR A 140 -0.89 0.34 -12.96
CA TYR A 140 -0.70 -1.09 -12.66
C TYR A 140 -1.48 -1.52 -11.41
N ILE A 141 -1.38 -0.75 -10.32
CA ILE A 141 -2.06 -1.06 -9.06
C ILE A 141 -3.58 -1.06 -9.25
N HIS A 142 -4.12 -0.07 -9.97
CA HIS A 142 -5.55 0.02 -10.24
C HIS A 142 -6.04 -1.06 -11.22
N ASN A 143 -5.20 -1.43 -12.21
CA ASN A 143 -5.53 -2.43 -13.22
C ASN A 143 -5.33 -3.89 -12.75
N ASN A 144 -4.75 -4.10 -11.59
CA ASN A 144 -4.46 -5.45 -11.07
C ASN A 144 -5.68 -6.38 -11.06
N PRO A 145 -6.89 -5.95 -10.64
CA PRO A 145 -8.08 -6.81 -10.67
C PRO A 145 -8.50 -7.22 -12.08
N VAL A 146 -8.31 -6.35 -13.06
CA VAL A 146 -8.58 -6.65 -14.47
C VAL A 146 -7.54 -7.62 -15.03
N HIS A 147 -6.26 -7.35 -14.77
CA HIS A 147 -5.15 -8.22 -15.16
C HIS A 147 -5.30 -9.65 -14.64
N HIS A 148 -5.82 -9.81 -13.42
CA HIS A 148 -6.12 -11.12 -12.81
C HIS A 148 -7.50 -11.68 -13.17
N GLY A 149 -8.26 -11.05 -14.07
CA GLY A 149 -9.57 -11.52 -14.51
C GLY A 149 -10.66 -11.51 -13.42
N ILE A 150 -10.48 -10.70 -12.35
CA ILE A 150 -11.44 -10.59 -11.25
C ILE A 150 -12.61 -9.67 -11.65
N THR A 151 -12.32 -8.61 -12.39
CA THR A 151 -13.31 -7.68 -12.96
C THR A 151 -13.02 -7.44 -14.43
N LYS A 152 -13.99 -6.89 -15.16
CA LYS A 152 -13.83 -6.53 -16.59
C LYS A 152 -13.23 -5.14 -16.78
N SER A 153 -13.40 -4.26 -15.80
CA SER A 153 -12.88 -2.91 -15.85
C SER A 153 -12.40 -2.42 -14.47
N ILE A 154 -11.53 -1.42 -14.48
CA ILE A 154 -10.86 -0.88 -13.27
C ILE A 154 -11.87 -0.30 -12.28
N ASN A 155 -12.95 0.34 -12.75
CA ASN A 155 -13.95 0.99 -11.92
C ASN A 155 -14.92 0.03 -11.22
N GLU A 156 -14.96 -1.24 -11.61
CA GLU A 156 -15.83 -2.24 -10.99
C GLU A 156 -15.28 -2.78 -9.66
N TYR A 157 -13.99 -2.61 -9.39
CA TYR A 157 -13.37 -3.23 -8.23
C TYR A 157 -13.38 -2.33 -7.01
N THR A 158 -14.21 -2.70 -6.03
CA THR A 158 -14.43 -1.89 -4.81
C THR A 158 -13.18 -1.70 -3.94
N TRP A 159 -12.30 -2.70 -3.90
CA TRP A 159 -11.10 -2.68 -3.06
C TRP A 159 -9.87 -2.17 -3.81
N SER A 160 -10.06 -1.05 -4.52
CA SER A 160 -9.05 -0.27 -5.23
C SER A 160 -9.24 1.21 -4.94
N SER A 161 -8.13 1.96 -4.95
CA SER A 161 -8.17 3.42 -4.76
C SER A 161 -8.63 4.20 -6.01
N TYR A 162 -8.83 3.57 -7.16
CA TYR A 162 -9.23 4.25 -8.38
C TYR A 162 -10.47 5.15 -8.16
N GLY A 163 -11.55 4.57 -7.63
CA GLY A 163 -12.76 5.33 -7.32
C GLY A 163 -12.56 6.41 -6.23
N SER A 164 -11.61 6.20 -5.32
CA SER A 164 -11.27 7.20 -4.29
C SER A 164 -10.56 8.42 -4.87
N VAL A 165 -9.78 8.26 -5.95
CA VAL A 165 -9.17 9.39 -6.67
C VAL A 165 -10.24 10.25 -7.34
N LEU A 166 -11.26 9.65 -7.92
CA LEU A 166 -12.33 10.35 -8.65
C LEU A 166 -13.46 10.88 -7.75
N SER A 167 -13.51 10.46 -6.49
CA SER A 167 -14.59 10.82 -5.55
C SER A 167 -14.28 12.13 -4.84
N GLU A 168 -15.30 12.94 -4.57
CA GLU A 168 -15.21 14.14 -3.69
C GLU A 168 -15.30 13.80 -2.20
N MET A 169 -15.63 12.55 -1.86
CA MET A 169 -15.74 12.12 -0.45
C MET A 169 -14.41 12.23 0.28
N PRO A 170 -14.43 12.57 1.59
CA PRO A 170 -13.22 12.62 2.40
C PRO A 170 -12.44 11.30 2.34
N THR A 171 -11.13 11.38 2.15
CA THR A 171 -10.24 10.23 2.07
C THR A 171 -8.91 10.53 2.77
N LYS A 172 -8.19 9.46 3.12
CA LYS A 172 -6.79 9.51 3.58
C LYS A 172 -5.79 9.19 2.44
N LEU A 173 -6.32 8.99 1.23
CA LEU A 173 -5.52 8.95 0.02
C LEU A 173 -5.02 10.36 -0.29
N ASP A 174 -3.77 10.51 -0.69
CA ASP A 174 -3.22 11.77 -1.19
C ASP A 174 -3.67 12.01 -2.64
N ARG A 175 -4.98 12.31 -2.76
CA ARG A 175 -5.66 12.51 -4.05
C ARG A 175 -5.09 13.68 -4.83
N GLU A 176 -4.82 14.79 -4.16
CA GLU A 176 -4.31 16.00 -4.79
C GLU A 176 -2.98 15.71 -5.47
N HIS A 177 -2.07 15.08 -4.77
CA HIS A 177 -0.78 14.70 -5.32
C HIS A 177 -0.91 13.69 -6.50
N VAL A 178 -1.84 12.72 -6.41
CA VAL A 178 -2.10 11.82 -7.55
C VAL A 178 -2.55 12.62 -8.78
N ILE A 179 -3.47 13.56 -8.62
CA ILE A 179 -3.95 14.39 -9.76
C ILE A 179 -2.83 15.29 -10.28
N GLU A 180 -1.99 15.87 -9.42
CA GLU A 180 -0.81 16.64 -9.84
C GLU A 180 0.15 15.81 -10.72
N ILE A 181 0.41 14.55 -10.38
CA ILE A 181 1.23 13.64 -11.17
C ILE A 181 0.66 13.48 -12.60
N PHE A 182 -0.65 13.42 -12.79
CA PHE A 182 -1.29 13.29 -14.11
C PHE A 182 -1.58 14.63 -14.77
N GLY A 183 -1.56 15.74 -14.02
CA GLY A 183 -1.83 17.09 -14.45
C GLY A 183 -3.31 17.48 -14.41
N SER A 184 -4.24 16.54 -14.54
CA SER A 184 -5.68 16.75 -14.34
C SER A 184 -6.42 15.44 -14.12
N VAL A 185 -7.69 15.52 -13.70
CA VAL A 185 -8.59 14.37 -13.56
C VAL A 185 -8.85 13.71 -14.91
N GLU A 186 -9.04 14.50 -15.95
CA GLU A 186 -9.27 14.02 -17.32
C GLU A 186 -8.07 13.21 -17.81
N ASN A 187 -6.86 13.70 -17.62
CA ASN A 187 -5.64 12.99 -17.98
C ASN A 187 -5.47 11.68 -17.17
N PHE A 188 -5.84 11.69 -15.90
CA PHE A 188 -5.86 10.49 -15.08
C PHE A 188 -6.81 9.44 -15.65
N ILE A 189 -8.03 9.83 -16.03
CA ILE A 189 -9.03 8.94 -16.63
C ILE A 189 -8.53 8.42 -17.98
N ASP A 190 -8.04 9.30 -18.85
CA ASP A 190 -7.51 8.94 -20.17
C ASP A 190 -6.36 7.95 -20.07
N TYR A 191 -5.43 8.18 -19.12
CA TYR A 191 -4.31 7.28 -18.89
C TYR A 191 -4.77 5.88 -18.47
N HIS A 192 -5.82 5.79 -17.67
CA HIS A 192 -6.39 4.52 -17.21
C HIS A 192 -7.32 3.86 -18.24
N SER A 193 -7.75 4.57 -19.27
CA SER A 193 -8.54 4.01 -20.37
C SER A 193 -7.71 3.33 -21.46
N GLN A 194 -6.40 3.62 -21.48
CA GLN A 194 -5.45 3.09 -22.46
C GLN A 194 -4.67 1.92 -21.84
N GLU A 195 -4.33 0.91 -22.66
CA GLU A 195 -3.45 -0.15 -22.22
C GLU A 195 -2.03 0.39 -22.06
N GLN A 196 -1.45 0.28 -20.88
CA GLN A 196 -0.11 0.76 -20.56
C GLN A 196 0.90 -0.38 -20.53
N ASP A 197 2.07 -0.16 -21.10
CA ASP A 197 3.20 -1.07 -20.92
C ASP A 197 3.82 -0.85 -19.54
N VAL A 198 3.49 -1.72 -18.59
CA VAL A 198 3.94 -1.66 -17.19
C VAL A 198 5.35 -2.21 -16.98
N ASN A 199 6.00 -2.75 -18.02
CA ASN A 199 7.34 -3.35 -17.94
C ASN A 199 8.47 -2.40 -18.38
N SER A 200 8.16 -1.15 -18.73
CA SER A 200 9.15 -0.18 -19.24
C SER A 200 9.48 0.94 -18.24
#